data_f1aa7ffab5ecdf0bcb02e5324fba4033
#
_entry.id   f1aa7ffab5ecdf0bcb02e5324fba4033
#
_cell.length_a   1.000
_cell.length_b   1.000
_cell.length_c   1.000
_cell.angle_alpha   90.00
_cell.angle_beta   90.00
_cell.angle_gamma   90.00
#
_symmetry.space_group_name_H-M   'P 1'
#
loop_
_entity.id
_entity.type
_entity.pdbx_description
1 polymer ?
#
loop_
_entity_poly.entity_id
_entity_poly.type
_entity_poly.pdbx_seq_one_letter_code
_entity_poly.pdbx_strand_id
1 'polypeptide(L)'
;MSIRDNLDISAYLVLGPENTLGRPVGDVVAQALDAGFTCIQVRSKVASAREIIALTGDAAQAIAQAGKTGQVALLIDDRLDCVLAAREQGIAVDGVHVGQSDIPVEVCRKLLGPDAIVGLSARCEEMLEYVKTADMSLVDYLGIGPLHETETKR
;
A
#
# COMPACT_ATOMS: atom_id res chain seq x y z
N MET A 1 8.86 -8.59 16.43
CA MET A 1 7.57 -7.93 16.10
C MET A 1 7.46 -7.76 14.60
N SER A 2 6.26 -7.97 14.07
CA SER A 2 6.03 -7.76 12.64
C SER A 2 5.95 -6.27 12.32
N ILE A 3 6.07 -5.93 11.05
CA ILE A 3 5.88 -4.54 10.61
C ILE A 3 4.44 -4.08 10.87
N ARG A 4 3.48 -5.00 10.88
CA ARG A 4 2.09 -4.70 11.23
C ARG A 4 1.98 -4.13 12.64
N ASP A 5 2.72 -4.69 13.59
CA ASP A 5 2.70 -4.24 14.99
C ASP A 5 3.30 -2.85 15.16
N ASN A 6 4.19 -2.45 14.27
CA ASN A 6 4.90 -1.18 14.32
C ASN A 6 4.48 -0.23 13.20
N LEU A 7 3.32 -0.46 12.61
CA LEU A 7 2.86 0.37 11.49
C LEU A 7 2.72 1.84 11.88
N ASP A 8 3.37 2.70 11.11
CA ASP A 8 3.31 4.15 11.25
C ASP A 8 2.84 4.76 9.93
N ILE A 9 1.63 5.29 9.92
CA ILE A 9 1.04 5.93 8.74
C ILE A 9 1.05 7.46 8.84
N SER A 10 1.84 8.02 9.76
CA SER A 10 1.86 9.47 9.99
C SER A 10 2.41 10.27 8.81
N ALA A 11 3.28 9.66 8.00
CA ALA A 11 3.79 10.26 6.77
C ALA A 11 3.73 9.21 5.66
N TYR A 12 2.67 9.25 4.89
CA TYR A 12 2.28 8.21 3.94
C TYR A 12 2.39 8.74 2.50
N LEU A 13 3.26 8.14 1.70
CA LEU A 13 3.45 8.51 0.30
C LEU A 13 2.76 7.49 -0.62
N VAL A 14 1.93 7.99 -1.53
CA VAL A 14 1.35 7.20 -2.62
C VAL A 14 2.00 7.65 -3.91
N LEU A 15 2.67 6.74 -4.62
CA LEU A 15 3.37 7.09 -5.85
C LEU A 15 3.27 6.01 -6.92
N GLY A 16 3.44 6.44 -8.15
CA GLY A 16 3.47 5.59 -9.34
C GLY A 16 3.88 6.43 -10.53
N PRO A 17 3.95 5.83 -11.73
CA PRO A 17 4.41 6.55 -12.91
C PRO A 17 3.52 7.74 -13.26
N GLU A 18 2.26 7.74 -12.84
CA GLU A 18 1.33 8.81 -13.14
C GLU A 18 1.60 10.10 -12.36
N ASN A 19 2.36 10.06 -11.27
CA ASN A 19 2.58 11.22 -10.41
C ASN A 19 4.04 11.49 -10.03
N THR A 20 4.99 10.82 -10.68
CA THR A 20 6.42 11.05 -10.42
C THR A 20 7.10 11.98 -11.44
N LEU A 21 6.33 12.48 -12.40
CA LEU A 21 6.83 13.41 -13.43
C LEU A 21 8.06 12.87 -14.20
N GLY A 22 8.03 11.57 -14.51
CA GLY A 22 9.09 10.90 -15.24
C GLY A 22 10.31 10.52 -14.39
N ARG A 23 10.31 10.82 -13.10
CA ARG A 23 11.40 10.42 -12.20
C ARG A 23 11.27 8.94 -11.83
N PRO A 24 12.38 8.19 -11.73
CA PRO A 24 12.34 6.81 -11.28
C PRO A 24 11.72 6.69 -9.88
N VAL A 25 10.86 5.68 -9.69
CA VAL A 25 10.19 5.45 -8.41
C VAL A 25 11.20 5.27 -7.27
N GLY A 26 12.29 4.53 -7.51
CA GLY A 26 13.33 4.34 -6.49
C GLY A 26 13.94 5.65 -6.01
N ASP A 27 14.17 6.60 -6.91
CA ASP A 27 14.74 7.90 -6.55
C ASP A 27 13.75 8.72 -5.71
N VAL A 28 12.48 8.71 -6.07
CA VAL A 28 11.44 9.42 -5.31
C VAL A 28 11.28 8.82 -3.92
N VAL A 29 11.30 7.48 -3.81
CA VAL A 29 11.24 6.79 -2.53
C VAL A 29 12.44 7.15 -1.66
N ALA A 30 13.66 7.14 -2.22
CA ALA A 30 14.85 7.51 -1.48
C ALA A 30 14.77 8.93 -0.89
N GLN A 31 14.27 9.89 -1.68
CA GLN A 31 14.07 11.26 -1.21
C GLN A 31 12.99 11.35 -0.13
N ALA A 32 11.91 10.58 -0.28
CA ALA A 32 10.84 10.54 0.72
C ALA A 32 11.35 10.01 2.06
N LEU A 33 12.18 8.96 2.02
CA LEU A 33 12.77 8.38 3.23
C LEU A 33 13.68 9.39 3.95
N ASP A 34 14.47 10.15 3.19
CA ASP A 34 15.29 11.24 3.75
C ASP A 34 14.42 12.32 4.40
N ALA A 35 13.23 12.56 3.88
CA ALA A 35 12.28 13.53 4.42
C ALA A 35 11.48 13.00 5.61
N GLY A 36 11.62 11.71 5.97
CA GLY A 36 10.96 11.12 7.13
C GLY A 36 9.66 10.39 6.83
N PHE A 37 9.38 10.05 5.59
CA PHE A 37 8.18 9.26 5.26
C PHE A 37 8.28 7.85 5.88
N THR A 38 7.15 7.37 6.37
CA THR A 38 7.07 6.14 7.18
C THR A 38 6.32 5.01 6.51
N CYS A 39 5.57 5.31 5.44
CA CYS A 39 4.80 4.31 4.71
C CYS A 39 4.76 4.69 3.22
N ILE A 40 4.96 3.71 2.36
CA ILE A 40 5.01 3.89 0.91
C ILE A 40 3.98 2.98 0.26
N GLN A 41 3.16 3.53 -0.64
CA GLN A 41 2.22 2.76 -1.45
C GLN A 41 2.53 2.95 -2.92
N VAL A 42 2.76 1.86 -3.63
CA VAL A 42 2.90 1.87 -5.10
C VAL A 42 1.50 1.78 -5.70
N ARG A 43 1.12 2.79 -6.48
CA ARG A 43 -0.20 2.90 -7.08
C ARG A 43 -0.10 3.25 -8.55
N SER A 44 -0.71 2.42 -9.40
CA SER A 44 -0.89 2.73 -10.82
C SER A 44 -2.21 2.15 -11.31
N LYS A 45 -2.95 2.95 -12.06
CA LYS A 45 -4.20 2.52 -12.70
C LYS A 45 -3.99 2.04 -14.12
N VAL A 46 -2.79 2.26 -14.68
CA VAL A 46 -2.51 1.97 -16.10
C VAL A 46 -1.38 0.96 -16.31
N ALA A 47 -0.50 0.79 -15.33
CA ALA A 47 0.63 -0.13 -15.44
C ALA A 47 0.17 -1.59 -15.46
N SER A 48 0.89 -2.43 -16.19
CA SER A 48 0.67 -3.87 -16.16
C SER A 48 1.12 -4.48 -14.83
N ALA A 49 0.71 -5.72 -14.57
CA ALA A 49 1.17 -6.44 -13.37
C ALA A 49 2.71 -6.51 -13.32
N ARG A 50 3.35 -6.80 -14.46
CA ARG A 50 4.82 -6.83 -14.53
C ARG A 50 5.45 -5.51 -14.14
N GLU A 51 4.88 -4.42 -14.63
CA GLU A 51 5.38 -3.07 -14.34
C GLU A 51 5.19 -2.73 -12.85
N ILE A 52 4.05 -3.06 -12.27
CA ILE A 52 3.77 -2.83 -10.85
C ILE A 52 4.77 -3.61 -9.98
N ILE A 53 5.03 -4.87 -10.34
CA ILE A 53 6.00 -5.69 -9.61
C ILE A 53 7.40 -5.09 -9.70
N ALA A 54 7.80 -4.62 -10.89
CA ALA A 54 9.11 -3.98 -11.08
C ALA A 54 9.23 -2.68 -10.28
N LEU A 55 8.19 -1.84 -10.30
CA LEU A 55 8.15 -0.60 -9.51
C LEU A 55 8.23 -0.89 -8.01
N THR A 56 7.54 -1.93 -7.55
CA THR A 56 7.58 -2.36 -6.16
C THR A 56 8.97 -2.84 -5.77
N GLY A 57 9.64 -3.57 -6.67
CA GLY A 57 11.03 -3.98 -6.46
C GLY A 57 11.98 -2.80 -6.32
N ASP A 58 11.80 -1.78 -7.15
CA ASP A 58 12.61 -0.55 -7.08
C ASP A 58 12.37 0.19 -5.75
N ALA A 59 11.12 0.27 -5.31
CA ALA A 59 10.78 0.88 -4.02
C ALA A 59 11.39 0.08 -2.87
N ALA A 60 11.29 -1.24 -2.89
CA ALA A 60 11.85 -2.12 -1.86
C ALA A 60 13.38 -1.98 -1.79
N GLN A 61 14.04 -1.86 -2.94
CA GLN A 61 15.48 -1.66 -2.99
C GLN A 61 15.88 -0.33 -2.35
N ALA A 62 15.17 0.74 -2.65
CA ALA A 62 15.42 2.05 -2.05
C ALA A 62 15.27 2.01 -0.52
N ILE A 63 14.24 1.32 -0.02
CA ILE A 63 14.02 1.14 1.41
C ILE A 63 15.17 0.35 2.04
N ALA A 64 15.62 -0.72 1.38
CA ALA A 64 16.74 -1.53 1.85
C ALA A 64 18.05 -0.74 1.89
N GLN A 65 18.32 0.06 0.86
CA GLN A 65 19.52 0.89 0.80
C GLN A 65 19.53 1.96 1.90
N ALA A 66 18.37 2.41 2.32
CA ALA A 66 18.24 3.35 3.45
C ALA A 66 18.32 2.66 4.81
N GLY A 67 18.43 1.33 4.85
CA GLY A 67 18.46 0.55 6.09
C GLY A 67 17.12 0.50 6.82
N LYS A 68 16.01 0.65 6.11
CA LYS A 68 14.68 0.79 6.71
C LYS A 68 13.72 -0.37 6.41
N THR A 69 14.21 -1.48 5.86
CA THR A 69 13.39 -2.69 5.69
C THR A 69 12.88 -3.15 7.05
N GLY A 70 11.56 -3.40 7.14
CA GLY A 70 10.93 -3.76 8.39
C GLY A 70 10.56 -2.58 9.29
N GLN A 71 10.95 -1.36 8.92
CA GLN A 71 10.59 -0.12 9.62
C GLN A 71 9.63 0.73 8.82
N VAL A 72 9.90 0.90 7.52
CA VAL A 72 9.01 1.60 6.59
C VAL A 72 8.18 0.57 5.84
N ALA A 73 6.86 0.71 5.91
CA ALA A 73 5.94 -0.22 5.25
C ALA A 73 5.87 0.05 3.75
N LEU A 74 5.83 -1.02 2.95
CA LEU A 74 5.68 -0.96 1.50
C LEU A 74 4.42 -1.72 1.10
N LEU A 75 3.49 -1.04 0.47
CA LEU A 75 2.19 -1.59 0.06
C LEU A 75 1.98 -1.40 -1.44
N ILE A 76 1.11 -2.24 -2.00
CA ILE A 76 0.61 -2.08 -3.38
C ILE A 76 -0.89 -1.75 -3.33
N ASP A 77 -1.30 -0.79 -4.14
CA ASP A 77 -2.71 -0.39 -4.25
C ASP A 77 -3.50 -1.38 -5.09
N ASP A 78 -4.65 -1.83 -4.59
CA ASP A 78 -5.68 -2.64 -5.24
C ASP A 78 -5.25 -4.04 -5.70
N ARG A 79 -4.02 -4.26 -6.03
CA ARG A 79 -3.53 -5.44 -6.75
C ARG A 79 -2.93 -6.48 -5.80
N LEU A 80 -3.79 -7.26 -5.14
CA LEU A 80 -3.35 -8.38 -4.31
C LEU A 80 -2.51 -9.40 -5.09
N ASP A 81 -2.86 -9.64 -6.36
CA ASP A 81 -2.09 -10.53 -7.23
C ASP A 81 -0.62 -10.09 -7.36
N CYS A 82 -0.41 -8.79 -7.48
CA CYS A 82 0.94 -8.22 -7.58
C CYS A 82 1.72 -8.37 -6.26
N VAL A 83 1.06 -8.24 -5.12
CA VAL A 83 1.69 -8.48 -3.81
C VAL A 83 2.18 -9.92 -3.71
N LEU A 84 1.33 -10.88 -4.05
CA LEU A 84 1.66 -12.29 -4.01
C LEU A 84 2.81 -12.63 -4.96
N ALA A 85 2.75 -12.12 -6.19
CA ALA A 85 3.80 -12.34 -7.18
C ALA A 85 5.13 -11.71 -6.76
N ALA A 86 5.09 -10.50 -6.21
CA ALA A 86 6.30 -9.83 -5.72
C ALA A 86 6.95 -10.63 -4.59
N ARG A 87 6.15 -11.16 -3.66
CA ARG A 87 6.66 -12.03 -2.59
C ARG A 87 7.37 -13.26 -3.13
N GLU A 88 6.80 -13.89 -4.14
CA GLU A 88 7.40 -15.06 -4.78
C GLU A 88 8.75 -14.73 -5.43
N GLN A 89 8.96 -13.50 -5.83
CA GLN A 89 10.23 -13.03 -6.38
C GLN A 89 11.22 -12.55 -5.32
N GLY A 90 10.86 -12.66 -4.04
CA GLY A 90 11.74 -12.25 -2.95
C GLY A 90 11.71 -10.75 -2.67
N ILE A 91 10.74 -10.01 -3.20
CA ILE A 91 10.58 -8.59 -2.93
C ILE A 91 9.94 -8.40 -1.55
N ALA A 92 10.54 -7.56 -0.71
CA ALA A 92 10.05 -7.26 0.64
C ALA A 92 8.88 -6.27 0.55
N VAL A 93 7.69 -6.78 0.25
CA VAL A 93 6.44 -6.02 0.24
C VAL A 93 5.57 -6.44 1.42
N ASP A 94 5.01 -5.48 2.13
CA ASP A 94 4.41 -5.71 3.45
C ASP A 94 2.91 -5.90 3.41
N GLY A 95 2.23 -5.48 2.35
CA GLY A 95 0.79 -5.66 2.27
C GLY A 95 0.13 -4.96 1.09
N VAL A 96 -1.18 -4.76 1.24
CA VAL A 96 -2.06 -4.23 0.20
C VAL A 96 -2.98 -3.16 0.75
N HIS A 97 -3.32 -2.18 -0.09
CA HIS A 97 -4.38 -1.22 0.20
C HIS A 97 -5.49 -1.42 -0.83
N VAL A 98 -6.71 -1.71 -0.38
CA VAL A 98 -7.84 -2.02 -1.25
C VAL A 98 -9.01 -1.06 -1.03
N GLY A 99 -9.85 -0.94 -2.07
CA GLY A 99 -11.12 -0.24 -2.00
C GLY A 99 -12.30 -1.19 -1.84
N GLN A 100 -13.50 -0.64 -1.83
CA GLN A 100 -14.73 -1.40 -1.59
C GLN A 100 -15.09 -2.39 -2.70
N SER A 101 -14.60 -2.15 -3.92
CA SER A 101 -14.86 -3.00 -5.08
C SER A 101 -13.72 -3.96 -5.42
N ASP A 102 -12.65 -3.93 -4.64
CA ASP A 102 -11.50 -4.81 -4.86
C ASP A 102 -11.68 -6.14 -4.14
N ILE A 103 -10.62 -6.95 -4.09
CA ILE A 103 -10.66 -8.21 -3.37
C ILE A 103 -10.98 -7.94 -1.89
N PRO A 104 -11.96 -8.64 -1.33
CA PRO A 104 -12.38 -8.41 0.06
C PRO A 104 -11.24 -8.53 1.07
N VAL A 105 -11.28 -7.73 2.12
CA VAL A 105 -10.22 -7.71 3.14
C VAL A 105 -10.03 -9.07 3.82
N GLU A 106 -11.08 -9.86 3.97
CA GLU A 106 -11.01 -11.19 4.54
C GLU A 106 -10.12 -12.10 3.69
N VAL A 107 -10.26 -12.01 2.37
CA VAL A 107 -9.44 -12.78 1.42
C VAL A 107 -8.00 -12.27 1.42
N CYS A 108 -7.81 -10.96 1.44
CA CYS A 108 -6.47 -10.37 1.53
C CYS A 108 -5.75 -10.88 2.78
N ARG A 109 -6.41 -10.83 3.93
CA ARG A 109 -5.83 -11.29 5.19
C ARG A 109 -5.47 -12.77 5.16
N LYS A 110 -6.37 -13.58 4.62
CA LYS A 110 -6.15 -15.03 4.52
C LYS A 110 -4.93 -15.36 3.67
N LEU A 111 -4.80 -14.71 2.52
CA LEU A 111 -3.70 -15.00 1.57
C LEU A 111 -2.38 -14.38 2.00
N LEU A 112 -2.40 -13.20 2.60
CA LEU A 112 -1.18 -12.50 3.02
C LEU A 112 -0.68 -12.94 4.39
N GLY A 113 -1.55 -13.43 5.24
CA GLY A 113 -1.18 -13.89 6.58
C GLY A 113 -1.38 -12.86 7.69
N PRO A 114 -1.13 -13.24 8.95
CA PRO A 114 -1.42 -12.39 10.10
C PRO A 114 -0.47 -11.20 10.26
N ASP A 115 0.70 -11.26 9.67
CA ASP A 115 1.73 -10.23 9.84
C ASP A 115 1.70 -9.16 8.74
N ALA A 116 0.89 -9.37 7.70
CA ALA A 116 0.77 -8.41 6.60
C ALA A 116 -0.07 -7.21 6.99
N ILE A 117 0.11 -6.12 6.24
CA ILE A 117 -0.66 -4.90 6.41
C ILE A 117 -1.80 -4.89 5.38
N VAL A 118 -3.01 -4.62 5.84
CA VAL A 118 -4.18 -4.46 4.99
C VAL A 118 -4.84 -3.12 5.29
N GLY A 119 -4.83 -2.22 4.31
CA GLY A 119 -5.51 -0.95 4.39
C GLY A 119 -6.79 -0.97 3.56
N LEU A 120 -7.79 -0.18 3.96
CA LEU A 120 -9.08 -0.13 3.28
C LEU A 120 -9.53 1.31 3.08
N SER A 121 -9.88 1.65 1.84
CA SER A 121 -10.51 2.93 1.52
C SER A 121 -12.01 2.84 1.71
N ALA A 122 -12.62 3.89 2.29
CA ALA A 122 -14.06 3.96 2.47
C ALA A 122 -14.51 5.43 2.42
N ARG A 123 -15.75 5.64 1.98
CA ARG A 123 -16.44 6.92 2.23
C ARG A 123 -16.98 6.90 3.65
N CYS A 124 -17.34 8.05 4.18
CA CYS A 124 -17.87 8.13 5.55
C CYS A 124 -19.04 7.19 5.78
N GLU A 125 -20.01 7.14 4.85
CA GLU A 125 -21.17 6.28 4.97
C GLU A 125 -20.80 4.80 4.90
N GLU A 126 -19.93 4.45 3.96
CA GLU A 126 -19.44 3.07 3.81
C GLU A 126 -18.65 2.64 5.04
N MET A 127 -17.87 3.54 5.60
CA MET A 127 -17.09 3.26 6.80
C MET A 127 -18.01 2.97 8.00
N LEU A 128 -19.08 3.74 8.16
CA LEU A 128 -20.05 3.49 9.24
C LEU A 128 -20.69 2.12 9.11
N GLU A 129 -21.09 1.74 7.90
CA GLU A 129 -21.64 0.39 7.65
C GLU A 129 -20.58 -0.68 7.90
N TYR A 130 -19.37 -0.46 7.43
CA TYR A 130 -18.27 -1.40 7.61
C TYR A 130 -17.97 -1.63 9.08
N VAL A 131 -17.86 -0.57 9.87
CA VAL A 131 -17.58 -0.65 11.31
C VAL A 131 -18.67 -1.40 12.05
N LYS A 132 -19.93 -1.28 11.61
CA LYS A 132 -21.05 -1.98 12.23
C LYS A 132 -21.08 -3.48 11.96
N THR A 133 -20.60 -3.89 10.78
CA THR A 133 -20.84 -5.26 10.27
C THR A 133 -19.58 -6.09 10.09
N ALA A 134 -18.41 -5.47 10.02
CA ALA A 134 -17.15 -6.15 9.70
C ALA A 134 -16.29 -6.39 10.93
N ASP A 135 -15.41 -7.37 10.80
CA ASP A 135 -14.36 -7.65 11.78
C ASP A 135 -13.20 -6.68 11.54
N MET A 136 -13.11 -5.63 12.34
CA MET A 136 -12.08 -4.60 12.22
C MET A 136 -10.68 -5.10 12.54
N SER A 137 -10.54 -6.28 13.15
CA SER A 137 -9.22 -6.87 13.39
C SER A 137 -8.51 -7.29 12.12
N LEU A 138 -9.24 -7.40 11.00
CA LEU A 138 -8.68 -7.78 9.70
C LEU A 138 -7.98 -6.61 9.01
N VAL A 139 -8.23 -5.38 9.43
CA VAL A 139 -7.79 -4.16 8.78
C VAL A 139 -6.89 -3.36 9.71
N ASP A 140 -5.80 -2.80 9.18
CA ASP A 140 -4.82 -2.08 9.98
C ASP A 140 -5.06 -0.57 10.00
N TYR A 141 -5.68 -0.02 8.94
CA TYR A 141 -6.04 1.39 8.88
C TYR A 141 -7.13 1.61 7.84
N LEU A 142 -7.81 2.74 7.95
CA LEU A 142 -8.86 3.15 7.02
C LEU A 142 -8.43 4.44 6.32
N GLY A 143 -8.64 4.49 5.01
CA GLY A 143 -8.51 5.70 4.22
C GLY A 143 -9.89 6.28 3.97
N ILE A 144 -10.13 7.51 4.40
CA ILE A 144 -11.43 8.17 4.25
C ILE A 144 -11.29 9.27 3.22
N GLY A 145 -12.17 9.26 2.22
CA GLY A 145 -12.22 10.33 1.24
C GLY A 145 -12.43 9.82 -0.17
N PRO A 146 -12.48 10.74 -1.14
CA PRO A 146 -12.44 12.18 -0.91
C PRO A 146 -13.76 12.72 -0.36
N LEU A 147 -13.70 13.80 0.36
CA LEU A 147 -14.91 14.49 0.86
C LEU A 147 -15.64 15.21 -0.27
N HIS A 148 -14.91 15.52 -1.34
CA HIS A 148 -15.43 16.13 -2.56
C HIS A 148 -14.92 15.35 -3.77
N GLU A 149 -15.66 15.39 -4.89
CA GLU A 149 -15.24 14.72 -6.11
C GLU A 149 -13.88 15.22 -6.61
N THR A 150 -13.06 14.30 -7.09
CA THR A 150 -11.77 14.59 -7.71
C THR A 150 -11.62 13.75 -8.97
N GLU A 151 -10.71 14.14 -9.85
CA GLU A 151 -10.43 13.39 -11.08
C GLU A 151 -9.82 12.01 -10.80
N THR A 152 -9.11 11.86 -9.69
CA THR A 152 -8.42 10.62 -9.35
C THR A 152 -9.27 9.63 -8.55
N LYS A 153 -10.42 10.07 -8.02
CA LYS A 153 -11.27 9.27 -7.11
C LYS A 153 -12.73 9.19 -7.54
N ARG A 154 -12.99 9.41 -8.79
CA ARG A 154 -14.35 9.29 -9.33
C ARG A 154 -14.82 7.84 -9.37
#